data_edcef875295a2159d4d70b0d4bce5cac
#
_entry.id   edcef875295a2159d4d70b0d4bce5cac
#
_cell.length_a   1.000
_cell.length_b   1.000
_cell.length_c   1.000
_cell.angle_alpha   90.00
_cell.angle_beta   90.00
_cell.angle_gamma   90.00
#
_symmetry.space_group_name_H-M   'P 1'
#
loop_
_entity.id
_entity.type
_entity.pdbx_description
1 polymer ?
#
loop_
_entity_poly.entity_id
_entity_poly.type
_entity_poly.pdbx_seq_one_letter_code
_entity_poly.pdbx_strand_id
1 'polypeptide(L)'
;MQDSNVVSRIELLIRKDENTEKTFVLSQCDYSFNMDYYEAEKRPIDVNFSGTTKMINDPMFIEWISNQAGAWSGYAKVFHREQEKPSIALVFNKATVVSFSQSFSEYNAHSDAYFSVILKDVAFNDIKLH
;
A
#
# COMPACT_ATOMS: atom_id res chain seq x y z
N MET A 1 -26.82 13.47 9.25
CA MET A 1 -25.66 12.60 9.58
C MET A 1 -24.58 12.77 8.54
N GLN A 2 -23.36 12.89 9.00
CA GLN A 2 -22.21 13.10 8.11
C GLN A 2 -21.62 11.76 7.67
N ASP A 3 -21.64 11.50 6.37
CA ASP A 3 -21.04 10.31 5.80
C ASP A 3 -19.66 10.59 5.19
N SER A 4 -19.15 11.82 5.32
CA SER A 4 -17.91 12.24 4.69
C SER A 4 -16.67 11.52 5.25
N ASN A 5 -16.78 10.91 6.43
CA ASN A 5 -15.68 10.15 7.03
C ASN A 5 -15.66 8.68 6.63
N VAL A 6 -16.64 8.25 5.85
CA VAL A 6 -16.70 6.86 5.42
C VAL A 6 -15.75 6.65 4.24
N VAL A 7 -14.86 5.65 4.37
CA VAL A 7 -13.96 5.29 3.28
C VAL A 7 -14.76 4.67 2.15
N SER A 8 -14.60 5.18 0.95
CA SER A 8 -15.30 4.67 -0.23
C SER A 8 -14.41 3.78 -1.07
N ARG A 9 -13.10 3.99 -1.07
CA ARG A 9 -12.18 3.21 -1.90
C ARG A 9 -10.75 3.34 -1.39
N ILE A 10 -10.03 2.24 -1.45
CA ILE A 10 -8.60 2.18 -1.14
C ILE A 10 -7.90 1.59 -2.34
N GLU A 11 -6.95 2.32 -2.92
CA GLU A 11 -6.22 1.90 -4.11
C GLU A 11 -4.74 1.75 -3.80
N LEU A 12 -4.16 0.68 -4.31
CA LEU A 12 -2.72 0.46 -4.28
C LEU A 12 -2.26 0.26 -5.72
N LEU A 13 -1.46 1.19 -6.23
CA LEU A 13 -0.84 1.05 -7.54
C LEU A 13 0.60 0.63 -7.36
N ILE A 14 0.99 -0.47 -8.01
CA ILE A 14 2.36 -0.97 -8.00
C ILE A 14 2.89 -0.93 -9.43
N ARG A 15 4.08 -0.37 -9.59
CA ARG A 15 4.77 -0.25 -10.87
C ARG A 15 6.07 -1.03 -10.82
N LYS A 16 6.16 -2.04 -11.67
CA LYS A 16 7.36 -2.87 -11.77
C LYS A 16 8.45 -2.16 -12.59
N ASP A 17 8.03 -1.53 -13.68
CA ASP A 17 8.91 -0.77 -14.58
C ASP A 17 8.09 0.30 -15.30
N GLU A 18 8.69 1.00 -16.26
CA GLU A 18 8.01 2.11 -16.96
C GLU A 18 6.75 1.68 -17.70
N ASN A 19 6.66 0.42 -18.09
CA ASN A 19 5.59 -0.09 -18.94
C ASN A 19 4.64 -1.04 -18.22
N THR A 20 4.94 -1.38 -16.97
CA THR A 20 4.19 -2.42 -16.24
C THR A 20 3.73 -1.88 -14.90
N GLU A 21 2.44 -1.61 -14.80
CA GLU A 21 1.83 -1.18 -13.54
C GLU A 21 0.42 -1.73 -13.43
N LYS A 22 -0.06 -1.85 -12.21
CA LYS A 22 -1.41 -2.31 -11.94
C LYS A 22 -1.93 -1.72 -10.65
N THR A 23 -3.23 -1.43 -10.63
CA THR A 23 -3.93 -0.92 -9.47
C THR A 23 -4.73 -2.05 -8.83
N PHE A 24 -4.58 -2.18 -7.52
CA PHE A 24 -5.34 -3.14 -6.72
C PHE A 24 -6.26 -2.37 -5.80
N VAL A 25 -7.49 -2.86 -5.64
CA VAL A 25 -8.44 -2.29 -4.70
C VAL A 25 -8.36 -3.09 -3.41
N LEU A 26 -8.10 -2.39 -2.29
CA LEU A 26 -7.97 -3.02 -0.99
C LEU A 26 -9.28 -2.87 -0.22
N SER A 27 -9.58 -3.86 0.62
CA SER A 27 -10.72 -3.79 1.52
C SER A 27 -10.37 -3.10 2.82
N GLN A 28 -9.09 -3.08 3.17
CA GLN A 28 -8.60 -2.50 4.40
C GLN A 28 -7.13 -2.15 4.23
N CYS A 29 -6.68 -1.10 4.91
CA CYS A 29 -5.26 -0.78 5.00
C CYS A 29 -4.97 -0.06 6.31
N ASP A 30 -3.72 -0.12 6.72
CA ASP A 30 -3.19 0.72 7.77
C ASP A 30 -1.74 1.06 7.46
N TYR A 31 -1.25 2.11 8.07
CA TYR A 31 0.14 2.51 7.93
C TYR A 31 0.63 3.12 9.21
N SER A 32 1.94 3.05 9.42
CA SER A 32 2.58 3.64 10.58
C SER A 32 3.99 4.10 10.20
N PHE A 33 4.46 5.12 10.91
CA PHE A 33 5.81 5.64 10.74
C PHE A 33 6.66 5.22 11.92
N ASN A 34 7.89 4.79 11.62
CA ASN A 34 8.90 4.58 12.64
C ASN A 34 9.72 5.86 12.73
N MET A 35 9.59 6.57 13.84
CA MET A 35 10.30 7.81 14.05
C MET A 35 11.42 7.60 15.05
N ASP A 36 12.62 7.28 14.52
CA ASP A 36 13.82 7.28 15.33
C ASP A 36 14.32 8.72 15.40
N TYR A 37 14.36 9.26 16.61
CA TYR A 37 14.81 10.62 16.80
C TYR A 37 16.34 10.67 17.01
N TYR A 38 17.02 11.27 16.03
CA TYR A 38 18.45 11.55 16.12
C TYR A 38 18.67 13.02 15.84
N GLU A 39 19.15 13.77 16.80
CA GLU A 39 19.32 15.23 16.66
C GLU A 39 20.26 15.61 15.51
N ALA A 40 21.25 14.78 15.23
CA ALA A 40 22.30 15.10 14.29
C ALA A 40 22.05 14.65 12.87
N GLU A 41 21.04 13.83 12.61
CA GLU A 41 20.83 13.24 11.29
C GLU A 41 19.37 13.34 10.85
N LYS A 42 19.18 13.86 9.64
CA LYS A 42 17.88 13.76 8.98
C LYS A 42 17.87 12.51 8.14
N ARG A 43 17.01 11.58 8.48
CA ARG A 43 16.84 10.33 7.73
C ARG A 43 15.48 10.29 7.09
N PRO A 44 15.38 9.69 5.90
CA PRO A 44 14.07 9.42 5.33
C PRO A 44 13.27 8.53 6.29
N ILE A 45 11.99 8.82 6.40
CA ILE A 45 11.09 8.01 7.22
C ILE A 45 10.55 6.88 6.37
N ASP A 46 10.76 5.64 6.81
CA ASP A 46 10.14 4.48 6.19
C ASP A 46 8.73 4.32 6.75
N VAL A 47 7.82 3.93 5.88
CA VAL A 47 6.43 3.73 6.25
C VAL A 47 6.13 2.25 6.22
N ASN A 48 5.60 1.73 7.32
CA ASN A 48 5.05 0.38 7.36
C ASN A 48 3.62 0.46 6.87
N PHE A 49 3.31 -0.31 5.83
CA PHE A 49 1.99 -0.32 5.22
C PHE A 49 1.47 -1.75 5.17
N SER A 50 0.23 -1.95 5.61
CA SER A 50 -0.42 -3.25 5.56
C SER A 50 -1.74 -3.12 4.83
N GLY A 51 -2.10 -4.13 4.08
CA GLY A 51 -3.34 -4.13 3.35
C GLY A 51 -3.97 -5.50 3.25
N THR A 52 -5.27 -5.50 3.07
CA THR A 52 -6.06 -6.69 2.84
C THR A 52 -6.82 -6.52 1.54
N THR A 53 -6.77 -7.53 0.70
CA THR A 53 -7.52 -7.55 -0.55
C THR A 53 -8.13 -8.93 -0.74
N LYS A 54 -9.02 -9.06 -1.72
CA LYS A 54 -9.59 -10.35 -2.05
C LYS A 54 -8.51 -11.25 -2.67
N MET A 55 -8.83 -12.52 -2.83
CA MET A 55 -7.90 -13.48 -3.42
C MET A 55 -7.13 -12.89 -4.59
N ILE A 56 -5.81 -13.04 -4.55
CA ILE A 56 -4.92 -12.56 -5.60
C ILE A 56 -4.21 -13.73 -6.25
N ASN A 57 -4.28 -13.76 -7.60
CA ASN A 57 -3.51 -14.67 -8.41
C ASN A 57 -2.84 -13.95 -9.59
N ASP A 58 -2.76 -12.63 -9.49
CA ASP A 58 -2.16 -11.81 -10.53
C ASP A 58 -0.66 -12.05 -10.61
N PRO A 59 -0.11 -12.33 -11.81
CA PRO A 59 1.32 -12.63 -11.95
C PRO A 59 2.23 -11.51 -11.45
N MET A 60 1.90 -10.24 -11.72
CA MET A 60 2.74 -9.14 -11.28
C MET A 60 2.76 -9.01 -9.76
N PHE A 61 1.61 -9.22 -9.13
CA PHE A 61 1.52 -9.19 -7.66
C PHE A 61 2.36 -10.31 -7.06
N ILE A 62 2.31 -11.51 -7.66
CA ILE A 62 3.10 -12.66 -7.21
C ILE A 62 4.60 -12.38 -7.34
N GLU A 63 5.01 -11.74 -8.43
CA GLU A 63 6.40 -11.35 -8.60
C GLU A 63 6.84 -10.39 -7.49
N TRP A 64 5.98 -9.43 -7.16
CA TRP A 64 6.27 -8.47 -6.11
C TRP A 64 6.44 -9.13 -4.75
N ILE A 65 5.47 -9.96 -4.34
CA ILE A 65 5.50 -10.59 -3.01
C ILE A 65 6.59 -11.65 -2.89
N SER A 66 7.12 -12.15 -4.02
CA SER A 66 8.22 -13.10 -4.01
C SER A 66 9.59 -12.45 -4.20
N ASN A 67 9.65 -11.11 -4.09
CA ASN A 67 10.88 -10.33 -4.15
C ASN A 67 11.62 -10.45 -5.49
N GLN A 68 10.87 -10.58 -6.59
CA GLN A 68 11.47 -10.53 -7.90
C GLN A 68 12.01 -9.12 -8.18
N ALA A 69 13.00 -9.02 -9.07
CA ALA A 69 13.60 -7.75 -9.42
C ALA A 69 12.57 -6.83 -10.08
N GLY A 70 12.60 -5.56 -9.68
CA GLY A 70 11.71 -4.54 -10.20
C GLY A 70 11.85 -3.25 -9.41
N ALA A 71 11.33 -2.18 -9.96
CA ALA A 71 11.35 -0.88 -9.28
C ALA A 71 10.41 -0.89 -8.07
N TRP A 72 9.22 -1.46 -8.23
CA TRP A 72 8.20 -1.58 -7.19
C TRP A 72 7.86 -0.23 -6.55
N SER A 73 7.71 0.79 -7.39
CA SER A 73 7.24 2.11 -7.00
C SER A 73 5.71 2.15 -7.13
N GLY A 74 5.11 3.25 -6.66
CA GLY A 74 3.69 3.41 -6.82
C GLY A 74 3.07 4.36 -5.81
N TYR A 75 1.82 4.10 -5.50
CA TYR A 75 1.11 4.88 -4.49
C TYR A 75 0.04 4.05 -3.78
N ALA A 76 -0.31 4.49 -2.59
CA ALA A 76 -1.48 4.02 -1.86
C ALA A 76 -2.38 5.22 -1.60
N LYS A 77 -3.64 5.15 -1.98
CA LYS A 77 -4.58 6.26 -1.85
C LYS A 77 -5.86 5.80 -1.16
N VAL A 78 -6.32 6.62 -0.23
CA VAL A 78 -7.58 6.39 0.47
C VAL A 78 -8.56 7.50 0.09
N PHE A 79 -9.72 7.09 -0.41
CA PHE A 79 -10.77 8.02 -0.80
C PHE A 79 -11.94 7.91 0.18
N HIS A 80 -12.46 9.04 0.56
CA HIS A 80 -13.68 9.09 1.38
C HIS A 80 -14.88 9.42 0.51
N ARG A 81 -16.07 9.06 1.03
CA ARG A 81 -17.32 9.25 0.31
C ARG A 81 -17.51 10.71 -0.08
N GLU A 82 -17.98 10.91 -1.32
CA GLU A 82 -18.26 12.24 -1.88
C GLU A 82 -17.03 13.11 -2.14
N GLN A 83 -15.84 12.52 -2.06
CA GLN A 83 -14.59 13.21 -2.37
C GLN A 83 -14.01 12.68 -3.66
N GLU A 84 -13.68 13.59 -4.59
CA GLU A 84 -13.04 13.20 -5.85
C GLU A 84 -11.56 12.97 -5.66
N LYS A 85 -10.95 13.72 -4.73
CA LYS A 85 -9.52 13.57 -4.44
C LYS A 85 -9.31 12.67 -3.25
N PRO A 86 -8.20 11.91 -3.23
CA PRO A 86 -7.91 11.10 -2.05
C PRO A 86 -7.64 12.00 -0.85
N SER A 87 -8.11 11.58 0.32
CA SER A 87 -7.80 12.25 1.58
C SER A 87 -6.40 11.89 2.06
N ILE A 88 -5.95 10.69 1.72
CA ILE A 88 -4.61 10.18 2.05
C ILE A 88 -3.97 9.69 0.75
N ALA A 89 -2.76 10.14 0.49
CA ALA A 89 -1.99 9.67 -0.65
C ALA A 89 -0.54 9.45 -0.20
N LEU A 90 -0.08 8.20 -0.26
CA LEU A 90 1.29 7.83 0.01
C LEU A 90 1.93 7.46 -1.33
N VAL A 91 2.85 8.29 -1.79
CA VAL A 91 3.60 8.03 -3.03
C VAL A 91 4.99 7.57 -2.63
N PHE A 92 5.46 6.48 -3.21
CA PHE A 92 6.72 5.86 -2.79
C PHE A 92 7.55 5.42 -3.99
N ASN A 93 8.87 5.38 -3.80
CA ASN A 93 9.79 4.93 -4.84
C ASN A 93 10.06 3.43 -4.78
N LYS A 94 9.89 2.84 -3.59
CA LYS A 94 10.09 1.40 -3.45
C LYS A 94 9.16 0.84 -2.38
N ALA A 95 8.63 -0.35 -2.64
CA ALA A 95 7.83 -1.09 -1.68
C ALA A 95 8.40 -2.50 -1.56
N THR A 96 8.90 -2.85 -0.38
CA THR A 96 9.47 -4.16 -0.10
C THR A 96 8.50 -4.97 0.74
N VAL A 97 8.07 -6.10 0.23
CA VAL A 97 7.13 -6.96 0.93
C VAL A 97 7.84 -7.68 2.07
N VAL A 98 7.29 -7.55 3.27
CA VAL A 98 7.83 -8.16 4.48
C VAL A 98 7.09 -9.45 4.81
N SER A 99 5.78 -9.48 4.58
CA SER A 99 4.99 -10.67 4.82
C SER A 99 3.77 -10.69 3.90
N PHE A 100 3.33 -11.91 3.63
CA PHE A 100 2.14 -12.15 2.84
C PHE A 100 1.47 -13.42 3.35
N SER A 101 0.15 -13.40 3.45
CA SER A 101 -0.62 -14.58 3.80
C SER A 101 -1.95 -14.58 3.08
N GLN A 102 -2.44 -15.76 2.82
CA GLN A 102 -3.74 -15.96 2.18
C GLN A 102 -4.31 -17.29 2.66
N SER A 103 -5.59 -17.28 3.03
CA SER A 103 -6.25 -18.46 3.58
C SER A 103 -7.43 -18.85 2.73
N PHE A 104 -7.64 -20.15 2.62
CA PHE A 104 -8.73 -20.71 1.85
C PHE A 104 -9.49 -21.73 2.70
N SER A 105 -10.80 -21.83 2.45
CA SER A 105 -11.65 -22.84 3.07
C SER A 105 -12.70 -23.25 2.06
N GLU A 106 -12.96 -24.54 1.92
CA GLU A 106 -13.95 -25.01 0.95
C GLU A 106 -15.38 -24.59 1.29
N TYR A 107 -15.62 -24.24 2.55
CA TYR A 107 -16.95 -23.85 3.02
C TYR A 107 -17.13 -22.34 3.12
N ASN A 108 -16.10 -21.57 2.78
CA ASN A 108 -16.13 -20.13 2.95
C ASN A 108 -15.84 -19.45 1.60
N ALA A 109 -16.75 -18.58 1.18
CA ALA A 109 -16.60 -17.86 -0.07
C ALA A 109 -15.54 -16.73 0.01
N HIS A 110 -15.04 -16.42 1.22
CA HIS A 110 -14.07 -15.36 1.42
C HIS A 110 -12.65 -15.92 1.48
N SER A 111 -11.78 -15.36 0.65
CA SER A 111 -10.37 -15.73 0.59
C SER A 111 -9.58 -14.43 0.54
N ASP A 112 -9.34 -13.85 1.71
CA ASP A 112 -8.63 -12.57 1.78
C ASP A 112 -7.13 -12.80 1.79
N ALA A 113 -6.43 -11.95 1.05
CA ALA A 113 -4.99 -11.89 1.03
C ALA A 113 -4.54 -10.71 1.89
N TYR A 114 -3.59 -10.95 2.78
CA TYR A 114 -3.02 -9.94 3.66
C TYR A 114 -1.53 -9.79 3.36
N PHE A 115 -1.07 -8.54 3.29
CA PHE A 115 0.34 -8.27 3.06
C PHE A 115 0.81 -7.11 3.92
N SER A 116 2.10 -7.12 4.23
CA SER A 116 2.76 -6.05 4.96
C SER A 116 4.03 -5.67 4.22
N VAL A 117 4.25 -4.38 4.04
CA VAL A 117 5.35 -3.86 3.24
C VAL A 117 6.02 -2.68 3.93
N ILE A 118 7.26 -2.41 3.52
CA ILE A 118 7.96 -1.20 3.90
C ILE A 118 8.06 -0.32 2.68
N LEU A 119 7.51 0.89 2.77
CA LEU A 119 7.55 1.90 1.73
C LEU A 119 8.73 2.83 1.99
N LYS A 120 9.52 3.10 0.94
CA LYS A 120 10.69 3.96 1.04
C LYS A 120 10.54 5.18 0.14
N ASP A 121 11.19 6.27 0.54
CA ASP A 121 11.14 7.56 -0.16
C ASP A 121 9.70 8.00 -0.37
N VAL A 122 8.99 8.16 0.75
CA VAL A 122 7.55 8.39 0.74
C VAL A 122 7.24 9.88 0.80
N ALA A 123 6.28 10.31 -0.01
CA ALA A 123 5.62 11.60 0.12
C ALA A 123 4.20 11.34 0.62
N PHE A 124 3.83 11.98 1.71
CA PHE A 124 2.50 11.91 2.30
C PHE A 124 1.75 13.18 1.96
N ASN A 125 0.72 13.09 1.11
CA ASN A 125 -0.03 14.25 0.65
C ASN A 125 0.91 15.38 0.18
N ASP A 126 1.88 15.02 -0.68
CA ASP A 126 2.88 15.91 -1.26
C ASP A 126 3.96 16.40 -0.28
N ILE A 127 3.96 15.92 0.95
CA ILE A 127 4.99 16.24 1.94
C ILE A 127 6.00 15.10 1.98
N LYS A 128 7.24 15.41 1.65
CA LYS A 128 8.31 14.42 1.72
C LYS A 128 8.64 14.06 3.16
N LEU A 129 8.69 12.76 3.44
CA LEU A 129 8.98 12.26 4.78
C LEU A 129 10.47 12.02 4.94
N HIS A 130 11.16 12.96 5.56
CA HIS A 130 12.58 12.82 5.90
C HIS A 130 13.03 13.80 6.97
#